data_3c9ed899bb3e4bbb46aeef5e5cc1d0bf
#
_entry.id   3c9ed899bb3e4bbb46aeef5e5cc1d0bf
#
_cell.length_a   1.000
_cell.length_b   1.000
_cell.length_c   1.000
_cell.angle_alpha   90.00
_cell.angle_beta   90.00
_cell.angle_gamma   90.00
#
_symmetry.space_group_name_H-M   'P 1'
#
loop_
_entity.id
_entity.type
_entity.pdbx_description
1 polymer ?
#
loop_
_entity_poly.entity_id
_entity_poly.type
_entity_poly.pdbx_seq_one_letter_code
_entity_poly.pdbx_strand_id
1 'polypeptide(L)'
;RKAMLQDIAILTAGTVISEEIGMELEKATLEDLGQAKRVVINKDNTTIIDGVGDEAQIKGRVAQIRQQIEESTSDYDKEKLQERVAKLAGGVAVIKVGAATEVEMKEKKDRVDDALHATRAAVEEGIVAGGGVALVRAATKVAATLKGDNEEQDVGIKLALRAMEAPLRQIVTNAGEEASVVASAVKNGEGNFGYNAGTEQYGDMIEMGILDPTKVTRSALQFAASVAGLMITTECMVTDLPKDDKADLGAAGMGGMGGMGGMM
;
A
#
# COMPACT_ATOMS: atom_id res chain seq x y z
N ARG A 1 -8.46 -5.72 18.37
CA ARG A 1 -8.15 -7.17 18.48
C ARG A 1 -9.38 -7.99 18.87
N LYS A 2 -10.09 -7.64 19.96
CA LYS A 2 -11.27 -8.39 20.46
C LYS A 2 -12.38 -8.52 19.40
N ALA A 3 -12.71 -7.43 18.72
CA ALA A 3 -13.71 -7.44 17.67
C ALA A 3 -13.32 -8.35 16.47
N MET A 4 -12.03 -8.41 16.13
CA MET A 4 -11.54 -9.32 15.08
C MET A 4 -11.62 -10.80 15.53
N LEU A 5 -11.33 -11.09 16.81
CA LEU A 5 -11.51 -12.44 17.35
C LEU A 5 -12.98 -12.86 17.35
N GLN A 6 -13.91 -11.94 17.65
CA GLN A 6 -15.35 -12.19 17.52
C GLN A 6 -15.76 -12.47 16.07
N ASP A 7 -15.21 -11.75 15.12
CA ASP A 7 -15.47 -11.96 13.69
C ASP A 7 -15.00 -13.37 13.26
N ILE A 8 -13.83 -13.81 13.73
CA ILE A 8 -13.31 -15.16 13.50
C ILE A 8 -14.21 -16.22 14.15
N ALA A 9 -14.61 -16.00 15.39
CA ALA A 9 -15.49 -16.93 16.11
C ALA A 9 -16.83 -17.12 15.38
N ILE A 10 -17.46 -16.03 14.93
CA ILE A 10 -18.72 -16.10 14.17
C ILE A 10 -18.49 -16.83 12.84
N LEU A 11 -17.39 -16.58 12.14
CA LEU A 11 -17.07 -17.24 10.87
C LEU A 11 -16.86 -18.75 11.03
N THR A 12 -16.31 -19.18 12.16
CA THR A 12 -15.90 -20.56 12.40
C THR A 12 -16.81 -21.33 13.35
N ALA A 13 -17.89 -20.71 13.83
CA ALA A 13 -18.75 -21.22 14.90
C ALA A 13 -17.99 -21.55 16.20
N GLY A 14 -16.93 -20.81 16.51
CA GLY A 14 -16.16 -20.93 17.75
C GLY A 14 -16.57 -19.90 18.79
N THR A 15 -15.95 -19.98 19.96
CA THR A 15 -16.18 -19.08 21.09
C THR A 15 -14.90 -18.26 21.38
N VAL A 16 -15.05 -16.96 21.59
CA VAL A 16 -13.93 -16.13 22.05
C VAL A 16 -13.72 -16.34 23.53
N ILE A 17 -12.56 -16.83 23.90
CA ILE A 17 -12.18 -16.98 25.32
C ILE A 17 -11.68 -15.65 25.82
N SER A 18 -12.35 -15.08 26.82
CA SER A 18 -12.00 -13.77 27.39
C SER A 18 -12.36 -13.75 28.88
N GLU A 19 -11.50 -13.22 29.71
CA GLU A 19 -11.74 -13.03 31.15
C GLU A 19 -12.96 -12.14 31.40
N GLU A 20 -13.27 -11.20 30.50
CA GLU A 20 -14.44 -10.30 30.63
C GLU A 20 -15.78 -11.02 30.61
N ILE A 21 -15.85 -12.18 29.95
CA ILE A 21 -17.04 -13.04 29.93
C ILE A 21 -16.93 -14.22 30.93
N GLY A 22 -15.93 -14.17 31.79
CA GLY A 22 -15.69 -15.19 32.83
C GLY A 22 -15.11 -16.51 32.29
N MET A 23 -14.56 -16.54 31.08
CA MET A 23 -13.91 -17.72 30.51
C MET A 23 -12.38 -17.63 30.68
N GLU A 24 -11.83 -18.68 31.22
CA GLU A 24 -10.38 -18.87 31.40
C GLU A 24 -9.85 -19.84 30.36
N LEU A 25 -8.69 -19.57 29.77
CA LEU A 25 -8.08 -20.42 28.74
C LEU A 25 -7.87 -21.86 29.20
N GLU A 26 -7.57 -22.05 30.49
CA GLU A 26 -7.37 -23.39 31.10
C GLU A 26 -8.66 -24.26 31.10
N LYS A 27 -9.83 -23.63 31.02
CA LYS A 27 -11.13 -24.29 31.02
C LYS A 27 -11.69 -24.49 29.60
N ALA A 28 -10.95 -24.09 28.57
CA ALA A 28 -11.37 -24.22 27.18
C ALA A 28 -11.48 -25.70 26.79
N THR A 29 -12.54 -26.01 26.06
CA THR A 29 -12.83 -27.34 25.56
C THR A 29 -12.75 -27.38 24.03
N LEU A 30 -12.81 -28.56 23.44
CA LEU A 30 -12.87 -28.70 21.99
C LEU A 30 -14.15 -28.10 21.38
N GLU A 31 -15.22 -27.98 22.16
CA GLU A 31 -16.48 -27.37 21.73
C GLU A 31 -16.36 -25.85 21.55
N ASP A 32 -15.42 -25.20 22.24
CA ASP A 32 -15.15 -23.78 22.10
C ASP A 32 -14.35 -23.46 20.84
N LEU A 33 -13.70 -24.46 20.23
CA LEU A 33 -12.89 -24.28 19.04
C LEU A 33 -13.79 -24.14 17.81
N GLY A 34 -13.49 -23.14 16.98
CA GLY A 34 -14.12 -23.00 15.67
C GLY A 34 -13.64 -24.06 14.68
N GLN A 35 -14.40 -24.25 13.61
CA GLN A 35 -14.08 -25.19 12.54
C GLN A 35 -14.03 -24.50 11.19
N ALA A 36 -13.15 -24.96 10.31
CA ALA A 36 -13.03 -24.49 8.94
C ALA A 36 -12.55 -25.62 8.04
N LYS A 37 -12.89 -25.55 6.77
CA LYS A 37 -12.45 -26.54 5.77
C LYS A 37 -10.93 -26.51 5.59
N ARG A 38 -10.34 -25.31 5.64
CA ARG A 38 -8.90 -25.12 5.47
C ARG A 38 -8.44 -23.87 6.20
N VAL A 39 -7.29 -23.99 6.87
CA VAL A 39 -6.58 -22.86 7.47
C VAL A 39 -5.16 -22.83 6.89
N VAL A 40 -4.74 -21.69 6.38
CA VAL A 40 -3.39 -21.47 5.85
C VAL A 40 -2.73 -20.40 6.72
N ILE A 41 -1.62 -20.79 7.36
CA ILE A 41 -0.89 -19.91 8.27
C ILE A 41 0.51 -19.68 7.67
N ASN A 42 0.91 -18.44 7.58
CA ASN A 42 2.27 -18.04 7.26
C ASN A 42 2.79 -17.03 8.30
N LYS A 43 3.98 -16.49 8.10
CA LYS A 43 4.63 -15.58 9.05
C LYS A 43 3.77 -14.34 9.36
N ASP A 44 3.06 -13.81 8.38
CA ASP A 44 2.40 -12.51 8.44
C ASP A 44 0.87 -12.62 8.47
N ASN A 45 0.30 -13.74 7.96
CA ASN A 45 -1.13 -13.89 7.75
C ASN A 45 -1.65 -15.26 8.16
N THR A 46 -2.89 -15.27 8.64
CA THR A 46 -3.71 -16.48 8.81
C THR A 46 -4.95 -16.36 7.96
N THR A 47 -5.13 -17.27 7.00
CA THR A 47 -6.27 -17.31 6.10
C THR A 47 -7.17 -18.48 6.47
N ILE A 48 -8.43 -18.19 6.79
CA ILE A 48 -9.46 -19.17 7.13
C ILE A 48 -10.41 -19.29 5.93
N ILE A 49 -10.59 -20.49 5.41
CA ILE A 49 -11.38 -20.75 4.22
C ILE A 49 -12.53 -21.69 4.58
N ASP A 50 -13.74 -21.31 4.21
CA ASP A 50 -14.98 -22.06 4.45
C ASP A 50 -15.13 -22.43 5.95
N GLY A 51 -15.26 -21.42 6.81
CA GLY A 51 -15.68 -21.63 8.20
C GLY A 51 -17.11 -22.15 8.28
N VAL A 52 -17.42 -22.92 9.32
CA VAL A 52 -18.74 -23.56 9.51
C VAL A 52 -19.76 -22.64 10.19
N GLY A 53 -19.44 -21.34 10.35
CA GLY A 53 -20.34 -20.38 10.97
C GLY A 53 -21.68 -20.23 10.26
N ASP A 54 -22.73 -19.91 11.03
CA ASP A 54 -24.08 -19.70 10.50
C ASP A 54 -24.13 -18.44 9.61
N GLU A 55 -24.64 -18.60 8.39
CA GLU A 55 -24.73 -17.52 7.41
C GLU A 55 -25.58 -16.33 7.89
N ALA A 56 -26.64 -16.58 8.67
CA ALA A 56 -27.48 -15.54 9.22
C ALA A 56 -26.73 -14.71 10.27
N GLN A 57 -25.92 -15.36 11.10
CA GLN A 57 -25.08 -14.67 12.08
C GLN A 57 -23.95 -13.86 11.41
N ILE A 58 -23.33 -14.38 10.36
CA ILE A 58 -22.33 -13.69 9.56
C ILE A 58 -22.95 -12.43 8.91
N LYS A 59 -24.12 -12.56 8.28
CA LYS A 59 -24.84 -11.42 7.68
C LYS A 59 -25.23 -10.38 8.74
N GLY A 60 -25.72 -10.81 9.89
CA GLY A 60 -26.03 -9.93 11.01
C GLY A 60 -24.79 -9.16 11.50
N ARG A 61 -23.65 -9.84 11.60
CA ARG A 61 -22.39 -9.20 11.99
C ARG A 61 -21.93 -8.18 10.97
N VAL A 62 -22.01 -8.50 9.68
CA VAL A 62 -21.68 -7.55 8.59
C VAL A 62 -22.57 -6.32 8.64
N ALA A 63 -23.89 -6.47 8.87
CA ALA A 63 -24.81 -5.34 9.02
C ALA A 63 -24.44 -4.46 10.22
N GLN A 64 -24.10 -5.06 11.35
CA GLN A 64 -23.63 -4.35 12.54
C GLN A 64 -22.35 -3.53 12.29
N ILE A 65 -21.37 -4.11 11.59
CA ILE A 65 -20.13 -3.39 11.28
C ILE A 65 -20.41 -2.25 10.28
N ARG A 66 -21.30 -2.42 9.31
CA ARG A 66 -21.69 -1.36 8.37
C ARG A 66 -22.35 -0.18 9.10
N GLN A 67 -23.19 -0.44 10.08
CA GLN A 67 -23.75 0.62 10.93
C GLN A 67 -22.65 1.37 11.68
N GLN A 68 -21.66 0.68 12.25
CA GLN A 68 -20.51 1.30 12.90
C GLN A 68 -19.69 2.19 11.95
N ILE A 69 -19.60 1.85 10.67
CA ILE A 69 -18.94 2.70 9.66
C ILE A 69 -19.68 4.02 9.47
N GLU A 70 -21.02 3.97 9.42
CA GLU A 70 -21.86 5.18 9.28
C GLU A 70 -21.77 6.09 10.51
N GLU A 71 -21.71 5.52 11.70
CA GLU A 71 -21.63 6.24 12.97
C GLU A 71 -20.23 6.77 13.29
N SER A 72 -19.18 6.21 12.71
CA SER A 72 -17.80 6.61 12.97
C SER A 72 -17.48 7.97 12.35
N THR A 73 -16.76 8.82 13.10
CA THR A 73 -16.25 10.12 12.62
C THR A 73 -14.78 10.07 12.23
N SER A 74 -14.08 8.98 12.55
CA SER A 74 -12.66 8.78 12.27
C SER A 74 -12.47 8.02 10.96
N ASP A 75 -11.75 8.61 10.01
CA ASP A 75 -11.44 7.98 8.73
C ASP A 75 -10.62 6.70 8.90
N TYR A 76 -9.71 6.69 9.89
CA TYR A 76 -8.93 5.50 10.23
C TYR A 76 -9.82 4.35 10.73
N ASP A 77 -10.79 4.65 11.62
CA ASP A 77 -11.70 3.62 12.15
C ASP A 77 -12.63 3.11 11.05
N LYS A 78 -13.13 3.99 10.18
CA LYS A 78 -13.91 3.59 9.00
C LYS A 78 -13.16 2.64 8.10
N GLU A 79 -11.90 2.93 7.81
CA GLU A 79 -11.04 2.05 7.00
C GLU A 79 -10.90 0.66 7.66
N LYS A 80 -10.64 0.61 8.96
CA LYS A 80 -10.51 -0.67 9.70
C LYS A 80 -11.82 -1.45 9.79
N LEU A 81 -12.95 -0.77 9.87
CA LEU A 81 -14.26 -1.40 9.84
C LEU A 81 -14.59 -1.94 8.43
N GLN A 82 -14.28 -1.18 7.38
CA GLN A 82 -14.43 -1.63 5.99
C GLN A 82 -13.59 -2.89 5.69
N GLU A 83 -12.35 -2.92 6.18
CA GLU A 83 -11.47 -4.09 6.08
C GLU A 83 -12.11 -5.34 6.73
N ARG A 84 -12.74 -5.18 7.89
CA ARG A 84 -13.44 -6.28 8.58
C ARG A 84 -14.66 -6.76 7.79
N VAL A 85 -15.47 -5.85 7.24
CA VAL A 85 -16.60 -6.21 6.36
C VAL A 85 -16.11 -7.01 5.17
N ALA A 86 -15.03 -6.56 4.51
CA ALA A 86 -14.47 -7.24 3.35
C ALA A 86 -14.01 -8.67 3.69
N LYS A 87 -13.40 -8.87 4.86
CA LYS A 87 -12.95 -10.19 5.33
C LYS A 87 -14.11 -11.13 5.67
N LEU A 88 -15.22 -10.62 6.20
CA LEU A 88 -16.39 -11.43 6.57
C LEU A 88 -17.32 -11.72 5.40
N ALA A 89 -17.57 -10.71 4.55
CA ALA A 89 -18.56 -10.80 3.46
C ALA A 89 -17.95 -11.30 2.15
N GLY A 90 -16.63 -11.23 2.01
CA GLY A 90 -15.90 -11.64 0.81
C GLY A 90 -15.44 -13.09 0.88
N GLY A 91 -15.37 -13.74 -0.27
CA GLY A 91 -14.67 -15.03 -0.41
C GLY A 91 -13.16 -14.82 -0.41
N VAL A 92 -12.40 -15.90 -0.28
CA VAL A 92 -10.96 -15.92 -0.44
C VAL A 92 -10.61 -16.33 -1.87
N ALA A 93 -10.05 -15.39 -2.65
CA ALA A 93 -9.48 -15.71 -3.94
C ALA A 93 -8.00 -16.09 -3.77
N VAL A 94 -7.59 -17.18 -4.40
CA VAL A 94 -6.19 -17.62 -4.38
C VAL A 94 -5.61 -17.51 -5.77
N ILE A 95 -4.67 -16.56 -5.92
CA ILE A 95 -3.91 -16.40 -7.16
C ILE A 95 -2.63 -17.23 -7.04
N LYS A 96 -2.53 -18.29 -7.85
CA LYS A 96 -1.34 -19.14 -7.88
C LYS A 96 -0.33 -18.55 -8.85
N VAL A 97 0.82 -18.12 -8.33
CA VAL A 97 1.93 -17.57 -9.12
C VAL A 97 3.00 -18.64 -9.27
N GLY A 98 3.51 -18.79 -10.48
CA GLY A 98 4.62 -19.70 -10.80
C GLY A 98 5.54 -19.13 -11.86
N ALA A 99 6.80 -19.57 -11.87
CA ALA A 99 7.82 -19.20 -12.85
C ALA A 99 8.86 -20.30 -12.97
N ALA A 100 9.79 -20.18 -13.93
CA ALA A 100 10.85 -21.14 -14.14
C ALA A 100 11.94 -21.06 -13.06
N THR A 101 12.14 -19.90 -12.44
CA THR A 101 13.12 -19.67 -11.38
C THR A 101 12.46 -19.05 -10.14
N GLU A 102 13.10 -19.21 -8.98
CA GLU A 102 12.62 -18.63 -7.72
C GLU A 102 12.62 -17.09 -7.76
N VAL A 103 13.65 -16.50 -8.38
CA VAL A 103 13.78 -15.04 -8.52
C VAL A 103 12.61 -14.49 -9.37
N GLU A 104 12.34 -15.10 -10.51
CA GLU A 104 11.24 -14.72 -11.38
C GLU A 104 9.87 -14.92 -10.71
N MET A 105 9.71 -16.01 -9.93
CA MET A 105 8.49 -16.27 -9.19
C MET A 105 8.25 -15.18 -8.13
N LYS A 106 9.31 -14.76 -7.43
CA LYS A 106 9.23 -13.69 -6.43
C LYS A 106 8.87 -12.37 -7.10
N GLU A 107 9.49 -12.01 -8.20
CA GLU A 107 9.19 -10.80 -8.96
C GLU A 107 7.70 -10.77 -9.42
N LYS A 108 7.20 -11.89 -9.97
CA LYS A 108 5.79 -12.00 -10.36
C LYS A 108 4.85 -11.88 -9.16
N LYS A 109 5.21 -12.49 -8.03
CA LYS A 109 4.42 -12.38 -6.80
C LYS A 109 4.36 -10.93 -6.34
N ASP A 110 5.49 -10.25 -6.26
CA ASP A 110 5.55 -8.85 -5.82
C ASP A 110 4.72 -7.95 -6.74
N ARG A 111 4.74 -8.18 -8.05
CA ARG A 111 3.92 -7.46 -9.05
C ARG A 111 2.41 -7.70 -8.84
N VAL A 112 2.00 -8.92 -8.49
CA VAL A 112 0.59 -9.22 -8.16
C VAL A 112 0.18 -8.55 -6.84
N ASP A 113 1.05 -8.57 -5.84
CA ASP A 113 0.80 -7.90 -4.57
C ASP A 113 0.66 -6.37 -4.76
N ASP A 114 1.50 -5.73 -5.57
CA ASP A 114 1.39 -4.32 -5.93
C ASP A 114 0.08 -3.99 -6.64
N ALA A 115 -0.31 -4.83 -7.62
CA ALA A 115 -1.58 -4.67 -8.32
C ALA A 115 -2.79 -4.80 -7.37
N LEU A 116 -2.72 -5.69 -6.39
CA LEU A 116 -3.75 -5.84 -5.37
C LEU A 116 -3.87 -4.58 -4.50
N HIS A 117 -2.74 -4.03 -4.04
CA HIS A 117 -2.71 -2.81 -3.23
C HIS A 117 -3.23 -1.61 -4.03
N ALA A 118 -2.81 -1.44 -5.27
CA ALA A 118 -3.29 -0.39 -6.16
C ALA A 118 -4.81 -0.50 -6.42
N THR A 119 -5.31 -1.71 -6.64
CA THR A 119 -6.74 -1.96 -6.85
C THR A 119 -7.56 -1.61 -5.61
N ARG A 120 -7.10 -1.99 -4.41
CA ARG A 120 -7.77 -1.61 -3.15
C ARG A 120 -7.82 -0.10 -2.97
N ALA A 121 -6.71 0.59 -3.16
CA ALA A 121 -6.64 2.04 -3.07
C ALA A 121 -7.57 2.72 -4.09
N ALA A 122 -7.69 2.16 -5.30
CA ALA A 122 -8.61 2.66 -6.32
C ALA A 122 -10.09 2.47 -5.96
N VAL A 123 -10.43 1.37 -5.30
CA VAL A 123 -11.81 1.13 -4.80
C VAL A 123 -12.17 2.12 -3.69
N GLU A 124 -11.22 2.53 -2.86
CA GLU A 124 -11.46 3.43 -1.74
C GLU A 124 -11.66 4.89 -2.17
N GLU A 125 -10.82 5.44 -3.03
CA GLU A 125 -10.83 6.87 -3.41
C GLU A 125 -10.97 7.11 -4.92
N GLY A 126 -11.21 6.06 -5.71
CA GLY A 126 -11.31 6.19 -7.15
C GLY A 126 -9.95 6.27 -7.86
N ILE A 127 -10.01 6.61 -9.14
CA ILE A 127 -8.86 6.67 -10.04
C ILE A 127 -8.69 8.06 -10.65
N VAL A 128 -7.48 8.38 -11.05
CA VAL A 128 -7.10 9.57 -11.80
C VAL A 128 -6.24 9.18 -13.00
N ALA A 129 -6.02 10.12 -13.93
CA ALA A 129 -5.09 9.94 -15.04
C ALA A 129 -3.69 9.66 -14.49
N GLY A 130 -3.10 8.54 -14.91
CA GLY A 130 -1.77 8.08 -14.47
C GLY A 130 -0.63 8.82 -15.19
N GLY A 131 0.58 8.28 -15.03
CA GLY A 131 1.76 8.85 -15.67
C GLY A 131 2.18 10.22 -15.14
N GLY A 132 1.77 10.59 -13.92
CA GLY A 132 2.03 11.89 -13.32
C GLY A 132 1.12 13.02 -13.78
N VAL A 133 0.17 12.75 -14.69
CA VAL A 133 -0.72 13.76 -15.29
C VAL A 133 -1.62 14.40 -14.24
N ALA A 134 -2.16 13.64 -13.30
CA ALA A 134 -3.07 14.15 -12.27
C ALA A 134 -2.44 15.29 -11.44
N LEU A 135 -1.17 15.15 -11.04
CA LEU A 135 -0.45 16.17 -10.29
C LEU A 135 -0.19 17.42 -11.15
N VAL A 136 0.17 17.26 -12.42
CA VAL A 136 0.38 18.39 -13.34
C VAL A 136 -0.94 19.15 -13.54
N ARG A 137 -2.07 18.47 -13.70
CA ARG A 137 -3.39 19.11 -13.80
C ARG A 137 -3.79 19.84 -12.54
N ALA A 138 -3.57 19.21 -11.37
CA ALA A 138 -3.83 19.85 -10.08
C ALA A 138 -2.97 21.12 -9.93
N ALA A 139 -1.67 21.03 -10.19
CA ALA A 139 -0.75 22.17 -10.15
C ALA A 139 -1.20 23.32 -11.08
N THR A 140 -1.58 23.00 -12.32
CA THR A 140 -2.07 23.99 -13.28
C THR A 140 -3.34 24.69 -12.81
N LYS A 141 -4.30 23.94 -12.24
CA LYS A 141 -5.55 24.50 -11.71
C LYS A 141 -5.35 25.45 -10.54
N VAL A 142 -4.50 25.08 -9.58
CA VAL A 142 -4.32 25.88 -8.36
C VAL A 142 -3.34 27.03 -8.53
N ALA A 143 -2.45 26.98 -9.53
CA ALA A 143 -1.43 28.00 -9.78
C ALA A 143 -1.99 29.41 -9.99
N ALA A 144 -3.21 29.51 -10.57
CA ALA A 144 -3.87 30.79 -10.82
C ALA A 144 -4.56 31.39 -9.57
N THR A 145 -4.90 30.57 -8.59
CA THR A 145 -5.73 30.94 -7.43
C THR A 145 -4.98 30.92 -6.12
N LEU A 146 -3.93 30.11 -6.01
CA LEU A 146 -3.15 29.93 -4.80
C LEU A 146 -2.14 31.06 -4.66
N LYS A 147 -2.28 31.87 -3.61
CA LYS A 147 -1.40 32.98 -3.27
C LYS A 147 -1.05 32.92 -1.79
N GLY A 148 0.20 33.28 -1.48
CA GLY A 148 0.67 33.47 -0.13
C GLY A 148 0.29 34.85 0.43
N ASP A 149 0.49 35.02 1.73
CA ASP A 149 0.29 36.30 2.40
C ASP A 149 1.47 37.26 2.17
N ASN A 150 2.58 36.75 1.65
CA ASN A 150 3.81 37.49 1.35
C ASN A 150 4.61 36.83 0.21
N GLU A 151 5.67 37.48 -0.26
CA GLU A 151 6.50 37.03 -1.38
C GLU A 151 7.23 35.70 -1.09
N GLU A 152 7.68 35.49 0.14
CA GLU A 152 8.37 34.24 0.54
C GLU A 152 7.44 33.05 0.47
N GLN A 153 6.19 33.20 0.90
CA GLN A 153 5.18 32.14 0.76
C GLN A 153 4.86 31.88 -0.70
N ASP A 154 4.80 32.90 -1.55
CA ASP A 154 4.62 32.73 -2.99
C ASP A 154 5.77 31.95 -3.63
N VAL A 155 7.00 32.15 -3.18
CA VAL A 155 8.16 31.34 -3.62
C VAL A 155 7.99 29.88 -3.19
N GLY A 156 7.56 29.61 -1.95
CA GLY A 156 7.28 28.28 -1.45
C GLY A 156 6.18 27.57 -2.24
N ILE A 157 5.10 28.28 -2.57
CA ILE A 157 4.02 27.78 -3.41
C ILE A 157 4.53 27.39 -4.80
N LYS A 158 5.31 28.26 -5.44
CA LYS A 158 5.91 27.97 -6.76
C LYS A 158 6.84 26.76 -6.72
N LEU A 159 7.62 26.62 -5.65
CA LEU A 159 8.47 25.45 -5.42
C LEU A 159 7.66 24.15 -5.35
N ALA A 160 6.60 24.14 -4.54
CA ALA A 160 5.71 22.98 -4.39
C ALA A 160 5.04 22.61 -5.71
N LEU A 161 4.50 23.59 -6.46
CA LEU A 161 3.89 23.37 -7.77
C LEU A 161 4.89 22.80 -8.78
N ARG A 162 6.13 23.27 -8.77
CA ARG A 162 7.19 22.70 -9.62
C ARG A 162 7.54 21.27 -9.24
N ALA A 163 7.57 20.95 -7.94
CA ALA A 163 7.83 19.59 -7.47
C ALA A 163 6.75 18.59 -7.93
N MET A 164 5.50 19.03 -8.12
CA MET A 164 4.42 18.19 -8.63
C MET A 164 4.63 17.73 -10.08
N GLU A 165 5.52 18.34 -10.84
CA GLU A 165 5.90 17.88 -12.18
C GLU A 165 6.93 16.73 -12.14
N ALA A 166 7.60 16.51 -11.00
CA ALA A 166 8.71 15.57 -10.90
C ALA A 166 8.35 14.12 -11.27
N PRO A 167 7.20 13.55 -10.87
CA PRO A 167 6.83 12.20 -11.27
C PRO A 167 6.72 12.02 -12.79
N LEU A 168 6.02 12.93 -13.48
CA LEU A 168 5.94 12.90 -14.95
C LEU A 168 7.34 13.00 -15.58
N ARG A 169 8.15 13.96 -15.12
CA ARG A 169 9.50 14.17 -15.66
C ARG A 169 10.37 12.93 -15.47
N GLN A 170 10.29 12.27 -14.32
CA GLN A 170 11.07 11.07 -14.05
C GLN A 170 10.66 9.90 -14.94
N ILE A 171 9.34 9.70 -15.15
CA ILE A 171 8.83 8.66 -16.06
C ILE A 171 9.38 8.88 -17.49
N VAL A 172 9.33 10.11 -17.98
CA VAL A 172 9.81 10.46 -19.32
C VAL A 172 11.32 10.27 -19.42
N THR A 173 12.08 10.72 -18.42
CA THR A 173 13.54 10.52 -18.36
C THR A 173 13.91 9.03 -18.36
N ASN A 174 13.18 8.20 -17.61
CA ASN A 174 13.39 6.75 -17.57
C ASN A 174 13.11 6.08 -18.94
N ALA A 175 12.21 6.68 -19.75
CA ALA A 175 11.95 6.24 -21.12
C ALA A 175 13.03 6.69 -22.13
N GLY A 176 13.97 7.55 -21.69
CA GLY A 176 15.02 8.07 -22.57
C GLY A 176 14.65 9.34 -23.32
N GLU A 177 13.47 9.92 -23.03
CA GLU A 177 12.93 11.09 -23.72
C GLU A 177 13.22 12.41 -22.99
N GLU A 178 13.09 13.53 -23.70
CA GLU A 178 13.32 14.87 -23.14
C GLU A 178 12.12 15.31 -22.29
N ALA A 179 12.30 15.21 -20.96
CA ALA A 179 11.26 15.45 -19.99
C ALA A 179 10.67 16.88 -20.04
N SER A 180 11.45 17.87 -20.45
CA SER A 180 10.98 19.25 -20.54
C SER A 180 9.97 19.46 -21.67
N VAL A 181 10.18 18.80 -22.78
CA VAL A 181 9.28 18.85 -23.95
C VAL A 181 7.94 18.20 -23.62
N VAL A 182 8.00 16.97 -23.07
CA VAL A 182 6.79 16.23 -22.71
C VAL A 182 6.02 16.94 -21.60
N ALA A 183 6.69 17.41 -20.54
CA ALA A 183 6.03 18.14 -19.46
C ALA A 183 5.33 19.41 -19.96
N SER A 184 5.96 20.15 -20.89
CA SER A 184 5.34 21.32 -21.51
C SER A 184 4.12 20.96 -22.34
N ALA A 185 4.18 19.91 -23.15
CA ALA A 185 3.06 19.44 -23.95
C ALA A 185 1.88 18.98 -23.06
N VAL A 186 2.15 18.19 -22.03
CA VAL A 186 1.14 17.74 -21.06
C VAL A 186 0.53 18.92 -20.32
N LYS A 187 1.32 19.90 -19.88
CA LYS A 187 0.84 21.08 -19.14
C LYS A 187 -0.12 21.95 -19.98
N ASN A 188 0.15 22.06 -21.27
CA ASN A 188 -0.69 22.81 -22.22
C ASN A 188 -1.92 22.03 -22.71
N GLY A 189 -1.98 20.73 -22.48
CA GLY A 189 -3.13 19.91 -22.79
C GLY A 189 -4.25 20.03 -21.75
N GLU A 190 -5.41 19.49 -22.04
CA GLU A 190 -6.61 19.54 -21.19
C GLU A 190 -7.05 18.14 -20.74
N GLY A 191 -7.89 18.08 -19.71
CA GLY A 191 -8.48 16.83 -19.21
C GLY A 191 -7.43 15.79 -18.82
N ASN A 192 -7.58 14.58 -19.35
CA ASN A 192 -6.68 13.45 -19.10
C ASN A 192 -5.53 13.33 -20.10
N PHE A 193 -5.34 14.35 -20.95
CA PHE A 193 -4.27 14.33 -21.95
C PHE A 193 -2.91 14.20 -21.30
N GLY A 194 -2.16 13.18 -21.71
CA GLY A 194 -0.86 12.83 -21.17
C GLY A 194 0.05 12.15 -22.19
N TYR A 195 1.14 11.57 -21.73
CA TYR A 195 2.13 10.88 -22.53
C TYR A 195 2.31 9.44 -22.07
N ASN A 196 2.09 8.49 -22.97
CA ASN A 196 2.35 7.07 -22.76
C ASN A 196 3.83 6.76 -23.08
N ALA A 197 4.65 6.66 -22.06
CA ALA A 197 6.08 6.39 -22.20
C ALA A 197 6.41 4.99 -22.80
N GLY A 198 5.46 4.05 -22.74
CA GLY A 198 5.65 2.71 -23.31
C GLY A 198 5.44 2.65 -24.84
N THR A 199 4.65 3.57 -25.41
CA THR A 199 4.34 3.63 -26.85
C THR A 199 4.76 4.94 -27.50
N GLU A 200 5.33 5.86 -26.71
CA GLU A 200 5.76 7.20 -27.15
C GLU A 200 4.62 8.04 -27.77
N GLN A 201 3.39 7.84 -27.28
CA GLN A 201 2.20 8.48 -27.84
C GLN A 201 1.54 9.40 -26.83
N TYR A 202 1.00 10.51 -27.33
CA TYR A 202 0.14 11.42 -26.57
C TYR A 202 -1.33 11.03 -26.73
N GLY A 203 -2.13 11.15 -25.67
CA GLY A 203 -3.57 10.90 -25.72
C GLY A 203 -4.23 10.97 -24.36
N ASP A 204 -5.50 10.56 -24.29
CA ASP A 204 -6.22 10.43 -23.03
C ASP A 204 -5.68 9.21 -22.25
N MET A 205 -5.11 9.48 -21.07
CA MET A 205 -4.48 8.45 -20.25
C MET A 205 -5.48 7.42 -19.73
N ILE A 206 -6.73 7.83 -19.48
CA ILE A 206 -7.78 6.91 -19.01
C ILE A 206 -8.19 5.96 -20.14
N GLU A 207 -8.40 6.48 -21.36
CA GLU A 207 -8.70 5.65 -22.53
C GLU A 207 -7.56 4.69 -22.88
N MET A 208 -6.32 5.11 -22.66
CA MET A 208 -5.13 4.27 -22.84
C MET A 208 -4.93 3.24 -21.71
N GLY A 209 -5.78 3.24 -20.67
CA GLY A 209 -5.66 2.34 -19.51
C GLY A 209 -4.51 2.69 -18.57
N ILE A 210 -3.97 3.90 -18.63
CA ILE A 210 -2.89 4.38 -17.74
C ILE A 210 -3.53 5.16 -16.59
N LEU A 211 -3.71 4.46 -15.48
CA LEU A 211 -4.49 4.91 -14.33
C LEU A 211 -3.63 4.90 -13.07
N ASP A 212 -3.84 5.87 -12.20
CA ASP A 212 -3.29 5.89 -10.84
C ASP A 212 -4.43 5.90 -9.81
N PRO A 213 -4.30 5.16 -8.69
CA PRO A 213 -5.21 5.30 -7.57
C PRO A 213 -5.11 6.71 -6.96
N THR A 214 -6.22 7.38 -6.78
CA THR A 214 -6.27 8.74 -6.20
C THR A 214 -5.62 8.78 -4.83
N LYS A 215 -5.90 7.79 -3.98
CA LYS A 215 -5.34 7.66 -2.63
C LYS A 215 -3.81 7.64 -2.64
N VAL A 216 -3.21 6.89 -3.57
CA VAL A 216 -1.75 6.78 -3.68
C VAL A 216 -1.13 8.12 -4.09
N THR A 217 -1.65 8.73 -5.16
CA THR A 217 -1.14 10.01 -5.67
C THR A 217 -1.26 11.14 -4.64
N ARG A 218 -2.42 11.22 -3.96
CA ARG A 218 -2.68 12.20 -2.90
C ARG A 218 -1.78 11.99 -1.69
N SER A 219 -1.66 10.75 -1.20
CA SER A 219 -0.85 10.43 -0.04
C SER A 219 0.64 10.64 -0.29
N ALA A 220 1.12 10.32 -1.50
CA ALA A 220 2.51 10.56 -1.88
C ALA A 220 2.85 12.06 -1.81
N LEU A 221 2.00 12.91 -2.36
CA LEU A 221 2.19 14.38 -2.29
C LEU A 221 2.14 14.88 -0.84
N GLN A 222 1.17 14.44 -0.06
CA GLN A 222 0.97 14.86 1.34
C GLN A 222 2.17 14.47 2.21
N PHE A 223 2.64 13.23 2.10
CA PHE A 223 3.76 12.76 2.91
C PHE A 223 5.09 13.36 2.47
N ALA A 224 5.30 13.53 1.16
CA ALA A 224 6.48 14.22 0.64
C ALA A 224 6.53 15.68 1.14
N ALA A 225 5.41 16.39 1.09
CA ALA A 225 5.33 17.75 1.60
C ALA A 225 5.57 17.82 3.12
N SER A 226 5.04 16.87 3.89
CA SER A 226 5.25 16.80 5.34
C SER A 226 6.72 16.60 5.69
N VAL A 227 7.40 15.65 5.05
CA VAL A 227 8.83 15.37 5.30
C VAL A 227 9.70 16.53 4.81
N ALA A 228 9.45 17.05 3.61
CA ALA A 228 10.19 18.19 3.07
C ALA A 228 10.04 19.44 3.96
N GLY A 229 8.82 19.70 4.46
CA GLY A 229 8.54 20.79 5.40
C GLY A 229 9.36 20.69 6.69
N LEU A 230 9.49 19.49 7.25
CA LEU A 230 10.35 19.26 8.41
C LEU A 230 11.83 19.46 8.07
N MET A 231 12.29 18.96 6.91
CA MET A 231 13.69 19.10 6.51
C MET A 231 14.13 20.56 6.32
N ILE A 232 13.31 21.37 5.66
CA ILE A 232 13.65 22.78 5.40
C ILE A 232 13.58 23.67 6.66
N THR A 233 12.96 23.19 7.75
CA THR A 233 12.93 23.92 9.04
C THR A 233 14.09 23.57 9.96
N THR A 234 14.96 22.62 9.56
CA THR A 234 16.13 22.21 10.35
C THR A 234 17.42 22.71 9.72
N GLU A 235 18.44 22.99 10.54
CA GLU A 235 19.75 23.44 10.09
C GLU A 235 20.70 22.28 9.75
N CYS A 236 20.44 21.09 10.31
CA CYS A 236 21.25 19.91 10.06
C CYS A 236 20.41 18.63 10.15
N MET A 237 20.91 17.58 9.51
CA MET A 237 20.38 16.21 9.62
C MET A 237 21.49 15.30 10.16
N VAL A 238 21.16 14.52 11.19
CA VAL A 238 22.06 13.52 11.77
C VAL A 238 21.59 12.14 11.31
N THR A 239 22.47 11.38 10.68
CA THR A 239 22.17 10.04 10.18
C THR A 239 23.35 9.11 10.39
N ASP A 240 23.12 7.80 10.37
CA ASP A 240 24.16 6.80 10.40
C ASP A 240 25.00 6.82 9.11
N LEU A 241 26.30 6.57 9.25
CA LEU A 241 27.14 6.36 8.08
C LEU A 241 26.74 5.06 7.36
N PRO A 242 26.76 5.06 6.01
CA PRO A 242 26.56 3.84 5.26
C PRO A 242 27.57 2.76 5.72
N LYS A 243 27.07 1.57 6.04
CA LYS A 243 27.95 0.44 6.34
C LYS A 243 28.57 -0.02 5.03
N ASP A 244 29.90 -0.16 5.01
CA ASP A 244 30.58 -0.81 3.90
C ASP A 244 30.25 -2.31 3.90
N ASP A 245 29.35 -2.74 3.02
CA ASP A 245 28.96 -4.15 2.86
C ASP A 245 30.12 -5.06 2.46
N LYS A 246 31.32 -4.51 2.17
CA LYS A 246 32.53 -5.27 1.86
C LYS A 246 33.25 -5.85 3.07
N ALA A 247 32.94 -5.40 4.28
CA ALA A 247 33.61 -5.88 5.50
C ALA A 247 33.05 -7.21 6.03
N ASP A 248 31.79 -7.55 5.73
CA ASP A 248 31.16 -8.79 6.26
C ASP A 248 31.42 -10.04 5.39
N LEU A 249 31.86 -9.91 4.16
CA LEU A 249 32.21 -11.05 3.30
C LEU A 249 33.62 -11.62 3.56
N GLY A 250 34.48 -10.92 4.32
CA GLY A 250 35.81 -11.35 4.68
C GLY A 250 35.95 -12.21 5.95
N ALA A 251 35.00 -12.10 6.87
CA ALA A 251 35.07 -12.77 8.18
C ALA A 251 34.43 -14.17 8.20
N ALA A 252 33.57 -14.51 7.25
CA ALA A 252 32.91 -15.82 7.20
C ALA A 252 33.70 -16.89 6.41
N GLY A 253 34.82 -16.53 5.76
CA GLY A 253 35.61 -17.42 4.89
C GLY A 253 36.86 -18.05 5.52
N MET A 254 37.21 -17.71 6.76
CA MET A 254 38.53 -18.11 7.31
C MET A 254 38.50 -18.94 8.62
N GLY A 255 37.37 -19.54 8.94
CA GLY A 255 37.14 -20.33 10.16
C GLY A 255 37.03 -21.86 9.95
N GLY A 256 37.52 -22.43 8.85
CA GLY A 256 37.30 -23.85 8.57
C GLY A 256 38.43 -24.62 7.92
N MET A 257 39.71 -24.43 8.31
CA MET A 257 40.75 -25.39 7.89
C MET A 257 41.94 -25.38 8.86
N GLY A 258 41.79 -26.14 9.95
CA GLY A 258 42.85 -26.35 10.92
C GLY A 258 42.55 -27.52 11.84
N GLY A 259 42.72 -28.76 11.35
CA GLY A 259 42.52 -29.91 12.23
C GLY A 259 42.62 -31.27 11.54
N MET A 260 43.75 -31.57 10.90
CA MET A 260 44.11 -32.97 10.65
C MET A 260 45.63 -33.07 10.47
N GLY A 261 46.30 -33.53 11.51
CA GLY A 261 47.73 -33.82 11.48
C GLY A 261 48.23 -34.27 12.83
N GLY A 262 48.31 -35.57 13.06
CA GLY A 262 49.01 -36.10 14.22
C GLY A 262 48.55 -37.47 14.68
N MET A 263 48.90 -38.49 13.93
CA MET A 263 49.11 -39.80 14.55
C MET A 263 50.22 -40.53 13.78
N MET A 264 51.38 -40.55 14.31
CA MET A 264 52.28 -41.66 14.38
C MET A 264 53.04 -41.57 15.67
#